data_2534dd13ca2f6b9e85ecd549c380aa18
#
_entry.id   2534dd13ca2f6b9e85ecd549c380aa18
#
_cell.length_a   1.000
_cell.length_b   1.000
_cell.length_c   1.000
_cell.angle_alpha   90.00
_cell.angle_beta   90.00
_cell.angle_gamma   90.00
#
_symmetry.space_group_name_H-M   'P 1'
#
loop_
_entity.id
_entity.type
_entity.pdbx_description
1 polymer ?
#
loop_
_entity_poly.entity_id
_entity_poly.type
_entity_poly.pdbx_seq_one_letter_code
_entity_poly.pdbx_strand_id
1 'polypeptide(L)'
;NEYQNRYRAVFPIKVNQQRLVVEEVFRAGANFGFGLEVGSKPELLVVMSLTQNDDRPIICNGFKDDSYIQAVVLAMKLGRKIIPVIENFMELQLLLKHAKEHGVRPQLGVRVKLSSEGAGRWRDSGGDKSKFGLFITEVLEVVHQLKQADLLDCLKLVHCHIGSQLQDIRRVKEAVTELAHIYAELYKLGAGLEYLDIGGGLGVDYDGSRTNYDSSMNYTLVEYASDVVYRIANVLNSRKVPHPEIISESGRAMAAHHSVLVFNVLGASVLDQFKVDATPPEVELPQPCLLYTSDA
;
A
#
# COMPACT_ATOMS: atom_id res chain seq x y z
N ASN A 1 -16.64 15.68 -13.05
CA ASN A 1 -16.20 14.32 -13.33
C ASN A 1 -17.41 13.40 -13.32
N GLU A 2 -17.57 12.65 -14.40
CA GLU A 2 -18.65 11.66 -14.57
C GLU A 2 -18.39 10.34 -13.84
N TYR A 3 -17.58 10.37 -12.74
CA TYR A 3 -17.32 9.18 -11.95
C TYR A 3 -18.61 8.75 -11.23
N GLN A 4 -19.02 7.51 -11.43
CA GLN A 4 -20.34 7.01 -11.01
C GLN A 4 -20.33 6.28 -9.67
N ASN A 5 -19.20 6.34 -8.93
CA ASN A 5 -19.09 5.71 -7.62
C ASN A 5 -18.37 6.65 -6.65
N ARG A 6 -18.14 6.20 -5.42
CA ARG A 6 -17.60 7.00 -4.33
C ARG A 6 -16.12 6.70 -4.06
N TYR A 7 -15.52 7.56 -3.26
CA TYR A 7 -14.21 7.38 -2.66
C TYR A 7 -14.34 7.06 -1.18
N ARG A 8 -13.45 6.24 -0.67
CA ARG A 8 -13.34 5.89 0.74
C ARG A 8 -11.88 5.91 1.17
N ALA A 9 -11.55 6.65 2.21
CA ALA A 9 -10.25 6.53 2.84
C ALA A 9 -10.24 5.38 3.84
N VAL A 10 -9.07 4.74 3.96
CA VAL A 10 -8.80 3.72 4.96
C VAL A 10 -7.51 4.11 5.69
N PHE A 11 -7.57 4.25 7.01
CA PHE A 11 -6.42 4.69 7.80
C PHE A 11 -5.57 3.50 8.23
N PRO A 12 -4.30 3.40 7.77
CA PRO A 12 -3.38 2.38 8.23
C PRO A 12 -2.88 2.70 9.64
N ILE A 13 -3.30 1.91 10.62
CA ILE A 13 -3.01 2.21 12.04
C ILE A 13 -1.54 2.15 12.38
N LYS A 14 -0.74 1.41 11.62
CA LYS A 14 0.74 1.34 11.78
C LYS A 14 1.44 2.69 11.71
N VAL A 15 0.83 3.68 11.06
CA VAL A 15 1.41 5.02 10.90
C VAL A 15 1.42 5.78 12.22
N ASN A 16 0.34 5.67 13.00
CA ASN A 16 0.25 6.16 14.37
C ASN A 16 -0.75 5.30 15.15
N GLN A 17 -0.23 4.40 15.99
CA GLN A 17 -1.03 3.42 16.75
C GLN A 17 -1.53 3.96 18.10
N GLN A 18 -1.30 5.23 18.39
CA GLN A 18 -1.84 5.81 19.62
C GLN A 18 -3.38 5.72 19.61
N ARG A 19 -3.94 5.16 20.67
CA ARG A 19 -5.37 4.89 20.78
C ARG A 19 -6.21 6.14 20.44
N LEU A 20 -5.88 7.28 21.01
CA LEU A 20 -6.61 8.53 20.78
C LEU A 20 -6.58 8.96 19.31
N VAL A 21 -5.43 8.77 18.61
CA VAL A 21 -5.32 9.12 17.20
C VAL A 21 -6.20 8.21 16.34
N VAL A 22 -6.17 6.90 16.59
CA VAL A 22 -6.98 5.94 15.84
C VAL A 22 -8.47 6.17 16.09
N GLU A 23 -8.88 6.36 17.34
CA GLU A 23 -10.26 6.66 17.71
C GLU A 23 -10.77 7.96 17.06
N GLU A 24 -9.96 9.03 17.08
CA GLU A 24 -10.34 10.31 16.48
C GLU A 24 -10.46 10.24 14.96
N VAL A 25 -9.50 9.61 14.27
CA VAL A 25 -9.57 9.41 12.83
C VAL A 25 -10.81 8.59 12.46
N PHE A 26 -11.06 7.51 13.20
CA PHE A 26 -12.20 6.64 12.95
C PHE A 26 -13.53 7.36 13.23
N ARG A 27 -13.62 8.14 14.31
CA ARG A 27 -14.81 8.93 14.68
C ARG A 27 -15.08 10.05 13.68
N ALA A 28 -14.06 10.85 13.34
CA ALA A 28 -14.19 11.96 12.40
C ALA A 28 -14.52 11.49 10.99
N GLY A 29 -14.00 10.32 10.58
CA GLY A 29 -14.25 9.70 9.29
C GLY A 29 -15.60 9.01 9.15
N ALA A 30 -16.43 8.95 10.20
CA ALA A 30 -17.70 8.19 10.21
C ALA A 30 -18.67 8.65 9.11
N ASN A 31 -18.86 9.96 8.95
CA ASN A 31 -19.75 10.53 7.94
C ASN A 31 -19.28 10.26 6.48
N PHE A 32 -18.01 9.92 6.32
CA PHE A 32 -17.40 9.60 5.02
C PHE A 32 -17.19 8.10 4.83
N GLY A 33 -17.59 7.28 5.81
CA GLY A 33 -17.42 5.84 5.78
C GLY A 33 -15.96 5.39 5.85
N PHE A 34 -15.06 6.15 6.49
CA PHE A 34 -13.65 5.79 6.64
C PHE A 34 -13.48 4.43 7.31
N GLY A 35 -12.66 3.58 6.68
CA GLY A 35 -12.24 2.30 7.22
C GLY A 35 -10.88 2.37 7.93
N LEU A 36 -10.40 1.20 8.35
CA LEU A 36 -9.08 1.03 8.95
C LEU A 36 -8.28 -0.03 8.18
N GLU A 37 -6.96 0.14 8.11
CA GLU A 37 -6.05 -0.87 7.57
C GLU A 37 -5.18 -1.42 8.68
N VAL A 38 -4.94 -2.71 8.63
CA VAL A 38 -4.12 -3.46 9.57
C VAL A 38 -3.12 -4.34 8.81
N GLY A 39 -1.87 -4.30 9.22
CA GLY A 39 -0.77 -5.08 8.61
C GLY A 39 -0.35 -6.30 9.43
N SER A 40 -1.03 -6.58 10.54
CA SER A 40 -0.69 -7.70 11.43
C SER A 40 -1.86 -8.17 12.28
N LYS A 41 -1.77 -9.40 12.80
CA LYS A 41 -2.78 -9.95 13.73
C LYS A 41 -2.97 -9.09 15.00
N PRO A 42 -1.93 -8.60 15.69
CA PRO A 42 -2.14 -7.69 16.83
C PRO A 42 -2.91 -6.43 16.45
N GLU A 43 -2.62 -5.82 15.30
CA GLU A 43 -3.36 -4.65 14.81
C GLU A 43 -4.83 -4.98 14.54
N LEU A 44 -5.12 -6.16 13.96
CA LEU A 44 -6.50 -6.63 13.78
C LEU A 44 -7.25 -6.69 15.11
N LEU A 45 -6.65 -7.25 16.15
CA LEU A 45 -7.29 -7.34 17.47
C LEU A 45 -7.56 -5.95 18.08
N VAL A 46 -6.64 -5.01 17.93
CA VAL A 46 -6.84 -3.61 18.33
C VAL A 46 -8.02 -2.99 17.58
N VAL A 47 -8.05 -3.11 16.27
CA VAL A 47 -9.12 -2.54 15.44
C VAL A 47 -10.46 -3.17 15.76
N MET A 48 -10.51 -4.49 15.94
CA MET A 48 -11.74 -5.20 16.33
C MET A 48 -12.30 -4.69 17.66
N SER A 49 -11.45 -4.30 18.62
CA SER A 49 -11.89 -3.75 19.91
C SER A 49 -12.46 -2.33 19.79
N LEU A 50 -11.99 -1.54 18.83
CA LEU A 50 -12.41 -0.16 18.60
C LEU A 50 -13.66 -0.04 17.71
N THR A 51 -13.87 -1.00 16.81
CA THR A 51 -14.88 -0.91 15.77
C THR A 51 -16.11 -1.79 16.02
N GLN A 52 -16.53 -1.95 17.27
CA GLN A 52 -17.68 -2.76 17.63
C GLN A 52 -18.95 -2.27 16.92
N ASN A 53 -19.70 -3.21 16.33
CA ASN A 53 -20.97 -2.97 15.61
C ASN A 53 -20.88 -1.95 14.45
N ASP A 54 -19.70 -1.85 13.82
CA ASP A 54 -19.45 -0.96 12.69
C ASP A 54 -19.28 -1.77 11.41
N ASP A 55 -19.85 -1.31 10.29
CA ASP A 55 -19.83 -1.96 8.98
C ASP A 55 -18.79 -1.36 8.02
N ARG A 56 -18.00 -0.39 8.49
CA ARG A 56 -16.91 0.18 7.70
C ARG A 56 -15.81 -0.85 7.45
N PRO A 57 -15.16 -0.81 6.28
CA PRO A 57 -14.22 -1.85 5.89
C PRO A 57 -12.96 -1.86 6.75
N ILE A 58 -12.49 -3.06 7.05
CA ILE A 58 -11.17 -3.31 7.61
C ILE A 58 -10.36 -4.03 6.53
N ILE A 59 -9.32 -3.38 6.02
CA ILE A 59 -8.41 -3.96 5.03
C ILE A 59 -7.26 -4.63 5.77
N CYS A 60 -7.00 -5.91 5.47
CA CYS A 60 -5.93 -6.67 6.10
C CYS A 60 -4.79 -6.91 5.10
N ASN A 61 -3.74 -6.09 5.22
CA ASN A 61 -2.49 -6.21 4.47
C ASN A 61 -1.42 -6.97 5.27
N GLY A 62 -0.19 -6.95 4.77
CA GLY A 62 0.97 -7.57 5.38
C GLY A 62 0.97 -9.09 5.27
N PHE A 63 2.04 -9.71 5.75
CA PHE A 63 2.18 -11.16 5.76
C PHE A 63 1.18 -11.80 6.75
N LYS A 64 0.37 -12.73 6.23
CA LYS A 64 -0.69 -13.39 7.01
C LYS A 64 -0.36 -14.86 7.22
N ASP A 65 0.09 -15.19 8.44
CA ASP A 65 0.25 -16.58 8.86
C ASP A 65 -1.11 -17.28 9.11
N ASP A 66 -1.06 -18.57 9.40
CA ASP A 66 -2.27 -19.38 9.67
C ASP A 66 -3.15 -18.76 10.76
N SER A 67 -2.54 -18.26 11.83
CA SER A 67 -3.26 -17.69 12.97
C SER A 67 -3.89 -16.32 12.66
N TYR A 68 -3.27 -15.54 11.79
CA TYR A 68 -3.84 -14.26 11.34
C TYR A 68 -5.02 -14.51 10.40
N ILE A 69 -4.88 -15.40 9.41
CA ILE A 69 -5.97 -15.78 8.51
C ILE A 69 -7.16 -16.37 9.29
N GLN A 70 -6.89 -17.24 10.27
CA GLN A 70 -7.96 -17.76 11.13
C GLN A 70 -8.72 -16.65 11.86
N ALA A 71 -8.00 -15.67 12.43
CA ALA A 71 -8.62 -14.53 13.09
C ALA A 71 -9.48 -13.69 12.14
N VAL A 72 -9.00 -13.48 10.91
CA VAL A 72 -9.75 -12.79 9.83
C VAL A 72 -11.05 -13.52 9.52
N VAL A 73 -11.00 -14.82 9.31
CA VAL A 73 -12.20 -15.64 8.99
C VAL A 73 -13.19 -15.65 10.15
N LEU A 74 -12.71 -15.74 11.40
CA LEU A 74 -13.58 -15.65 12.57
C LEU A 74 -14.26 -14.29 12.70
N ALA A 75 -13.53 -13.21 12.39
CA ALA A 75 -14.10 -11.87 12.39
C ALA A 75 -15.15 -11.68 11.27
N MET A 76 -14.95 -12.28 10.09
CA MET A 76 -15.99 -12.35 9.05
C MET A 76 -17.23 -13.10 9.55
N LYS A 77 -17.04 -14.23 10.26
CA LYS A 77 -18.14 -15.01 10.85
C LYS A 77 -18.94 -14.20 11.88
N LEU A 78 -18.30 -13.26 12.55
CA LEU A 78 -18.95 -12.29 13.45
C LEU A 78 -19.66 -11.14 12.71
N GLY A 79 -19.73 -11.19 11.36
CA GLY A 79 -20.41 -10.20 10.55
C GLY A 79 -19.57 -8.92 10.28
N ARG A 80 -18.25 -8.96 10.54
CA ARG A 80 -17.38 -7.80 10.28
C ARG A 80 -17.05 -7.71 8.80
N LYS A 81 -17.04 -6.48 8.26
CA LYS A 81 -16.64 -6.21 6.88
C LYS A 81 -15.11 -6.17 6.78
N ILE A 82 -14.52 -7.35 6.68
CA ILE A 82 -13.07 -7.54 6.60
C ILE A 82 -12.69 -8.05 5.23
N ILE A 83 -11.63 -7.46 4.65
CA ILE A 83 -11.11 -7.83 3.33
C ILE A 83 -9.60 -8.13 3.48
N PRO A 84 -9.19 -9.40 3.64
CA PRO A 84 -7.79 -9.78 3.54
C PRO A 84 -7.30 -9.60 2.11
N VAL A 85 -6.19 -8.91 1.96
CA VAL A 85 -5.53 -8.70 0.68
C VAL A 85 -4.43 -9.76 0.52
N ILE A 86 -4.60 -10.64 -0.44
CA ILE A 86 -3.65 -11.75 -0.71
C ILE A 86 -2.38 -11.16 -1.31
N GLU A 87 -1.26 -11.33 -0.62
CA GLU A 87 0.06 -10.84 -1.00
C GLU A 87 1.02 -11.96 -1.43
N ASN A 88 0.68 -13.21 -1.10
CA ASN A 88 1.36 -14.41 -1.57
C ASN A 88 0.35 -15.57 -1.71
N PHE A 89 0.75 -16.57 -2.50
CA PHE A 89 -0.17 -17.67 -2.84
C PHE A 89 -0.54 -18.57 -1.66
N MET A 90 0.33 -18.73 -0.67
CA MET A 90 0.06 -19.52 0.54
C MET A 90 -1.11 -18.93 1.35
N GLU A 91 -1.25 -17.60 1.38
CA GLU A 91 -2.35 -16.93 2.08
C GLU A 91 -3.72 -17.30 1.52
N LEU A 92 -3.82 -17.46 0.18
CA LEU A 92 -5.05 -17.94 -0.45
C LEU A 92 -5.42 -19.34 0.04
N GLN A 93 -4.45 -20.26 0.10
CA GLN A 93 -4.67 -21.63 0.55
C GLN A 93 -5.18 -21.68 1.99
N LEU A 94 -4.55 -20.88 2.87
CA LEU A 94 -4.96 -20.76 4.26
C LEU A 94 -6.37 -20.15 4.38
N LEU A 95 -6.67 -19.12 3.59
CA LEU A 95 -7.99 -18.49 3.57
C LEU A 95 -9.08 -19.47 3.16
N LEU A 96 -8.88 -20.21 2.07
CA LEU A 96 -9.84 -21.21 1.58
C LEU A 96 -10.04 -22.34 2.59
N LYS A 97 -8.96 -22.82 3.23
CA LYS A 97 -9.00 -23.83 4.29
C LYS A 97 -9.90 -23.36 5.44
N HIS A 98 -9.57 -22.22 6.06
CA HIS A 98 -10.33 -21.72 7.22
C HIS A 98 -11.74 -21.29 6.87
N ALA A 99 -11.96 -20.71 5.69
CA ALA A 99 -13.29 -20.35 5.20
C ALA A 99 -14.19 -21.60 5.11
N LYS A 100 -13.67 -22.71 4.58
CA LYS A 100 -14.37 -24.00 4.52
C LYS A 100 -14.63 -24.59 5.91
N GLU A 101 -13.61 -24.60 6.79
CA GLU A 101 -13.71 -25.13 8.16
C GLU A 101 -14.77 -24.39 8.99
N HIS A 102 -14.90 -23.09 8.81
CA HIS A 102 -15.82 -22.25 9.57
C HIS A 102 -17.15 -21.95 8.87
N GLY A 103 -17.35 -22.44 7.63
CA GLY A 103 -18.56 -22.23 6.85
C GLY A 103 -18.79 -20.77 6.44
N VAL A 104 -17.71 -20.06 6.09
CA VAL A 104 -17.73 -18.63 5.70
C VAL A 104 -17.47 -18.51 4.21
N ARG A 105 -18.25 -17.68 3.50
CA ARG A 105 -17.87 -17.19 2.16
C ARG A 105 -16.99 -15.94 2.33
N PRO A 106 -15.67 -16.02 2.10
CA PRO A 106 -14.77 -14.94 2.42
C PRO A 106 -14.89 -13.81 1.39
N GLN A 107 -14.85 -12.56 1.82
CA GLN A 107 -14.48 -11.44 0.94
C GLN A 107 -12.97 -11.32 0.93
N LEU A 108 -12.37 -11.17 -0.24
CA LEU A 108 -10.91 -11.04 -0.34
C LEU A 108 -10.50 -10.04 -1.41
N GLY A 109 -9.28 -9.57 -1.30
CA GLY A 109 -8.59 -8.78 -2.32
C GLY A 109 -7.31 -9.46 -2.77
N VAL A 110 -6.73 -8.96 -3.85
CA VAL A 110 -5.39 -9.35 -4.33
C VAL A 110 -4.53 -8.11 -4.45
N ARG A 111 -3.27 -8.20 -3.98
CA ARG A 111 -2.25 -7.18 -4.22
C ARG A 111 -1.47 -7.54 -5.47
N VAL A 112 -1.46 -6.62 -6.43
CA VAL A 112 -0.80 -6.80 -7.71
C VAL A 112 0.53 -6.06 -7.72
N LYS A 113 1.59 -6.72 -8.19
CA LYS A 113 2.84 -6.08 -8.58
C LYS A 113 2.63 -5.37 -9.90
N LEU A 114 2.87 -4.07 -9.93
CA LEU A 114 2.80 -3.27 -11.16
C LEU A 114 4.14 -3.28 -11.87
N SER A 115 4.11 -3.21 -13.20
CA SER A 115 5.31 -3.07 -14.03
C SER A 115 5.91 -1.67 -13.93
N SER A 116 5.09 -0.66 -13.61
CA SER A 116 5.53 0.69 -13.34
C SER A 116 6.46 0.73 -12.12
N GLU A 117 7.66 1.31 -12.30
CA GLU A 117 8.66 1.37 -11.23
C GLU A 117 8.19 2.24 -10.05
N GLY A 118 8.28 1.72 -8.84
CA GLY A 118 8.08 2.48 -7.60
C GLY A 118 9.09 3.63 -7.46
N ALA A 119 8.73 4.66 -6.69
CA ALA A 119 9.56 5.85 -6.45
C ALA A 119 9.86 6.08 -4.98
N GLY A 120 10.89 6.91 -4.73
CA GLY A 120 11.27 7.38 -3.41
C GLY A 120 12.29 6.50 -2.69
N ARG A 121 12.57 6.84 -1.42
CA ARG A 121 13.51 6.13 -0.53
C ARG A 121 13.19 4.64 -0.35
N TRP A 122 11.97 4.22 -0.67
CA TRP A 122 11.46 2.86 -0.56
C TRP A 122 11.22 2.24 -1.94
N ARG A 123 12.08 2.56 -2.91
CA ARG A 123 12.03 2.07 -4.30
C ARG A 123 11.93 0.54 -4.38
N ASP A 124 12.55 -0.16 -3.42
CA ASP A 124 12.56 -1.63 -3.34
C ASP A 124 11.26 -2.23 -2.79
N SER A 125 10.31 -1.40 -2.32
CA SER A 125 9.01 -1.87 -1.82
C SER A 125 7.89 -1.84 -2.85
N GLY A 126 8.15 -1.34 -4.05
CA GLY A 126 7.22 -1.29 -5.19
C GLY A 126 7.80 -1.97 -6.44
N GLY A 127 6.96 -2.18 -7.47
CA GLY A 127 7.35 -2.80 -8.74
C GLY A 127 7.72 -4.29 -8.62
N ASP A 128 8.36 -4.83 -9.64
CA ASP A 128 8.72 -6.27 -9.75
C ASP A 128 9.63 -6.77 -8.63
N LYS A 129 10.44 -5.90 -8.02
CA LYS A 129 11.35 -6.22 -6.91
C LYS A 129 10.68 -6.19 -5.54
N SER A 130 9.39 -5.83 -5.47
CA SER A 130 8.64 -5.81 -4.20
C SER A 130 8.62 -7.20 -3.57
N LYS A 131 8.87 -7.23 -2.24
CA LYS A 131 8.73 -8.47 -1.45
C LYS A 131 7.28 -8.95 -1.36
N PHE A 132 6.31 -8.07 -1.60
CA PHE A 132 4.89 -8.31 -1.43
C PHE A 132 4.14 -8.13 -2.73
N GLY A 133 3.02 -8.84 -2.86
CA GLY A 133 2.15 -8.81 -4.01
C GLY A 133 2.45 -9.92 -5.01
N LEU A 134 1.48 -10.17 -5.84
CA LEU A 134 1.45 -11.25 -6.83
C LEU A 134 1.83 -10.71 -8.21
N PHE A 135 2.61 -11.48 -8.96
CA PHE A 135 2.75 -11.26 -10.40
C PHE A 135 1.43 -11.54 -11.11
N ILE A 136 1.23 -10.98 -12.28
CA ILE A 136 -0.03 -11.15 -13.02
C ILE A 136 -0.36 -12.63 -13.30
N THR A 137 0.63 -13.47 -13.50
CA THR A 137 0.46 -14.92 -13.65
C THR A 137 -0.06 -15.59 -12.39
N GLU A 138 0.39 -15.13 -11.20
CA GLU A 138 -0.10 -15.61 -9.91
C GLU A 138 -1.52 -15.13 -9.64
N VAL A 139 -1.85 -13.88 -10.04
CA VAL A 139 -3.21 -13.35 -9.95
C VAL A 139 -4.18 -14.17 -10.80
N LEU A 140 -3.78 -14.56 -12.01
CA LEU A 140 -4.58 -15.44 -12.86
C LEU A 140 -4.77 -16.83 -12.25
N GLU A 141 -3.78 -17.35 -11.54
CA GLU A 141 -3.91 -18.61 -10.81
C GLU A 141 -4.87 -18.45 -9.60
N VAL A 142 -4.84 -17.32 -8.87
CA VAL A 142 -5.86 -17.00 -7.85
C VAL A 142 -7.27 -17.02 -8.45
N VAL A 143 -7.47 -16.36 -9.59
CA VAL A 143 -8.76 -16.36 -10.31
C VAL A 143 -9.19 -17.79 -10.67
N HIS A 144 -8.26 -18.60 -11.19
CA HIS A 144 -8.51 -20.00 -11.56
C HIS A 144 -8.98 -20.81 -10.35
N GLN A 145 -8.29 -20.74 -9.22
CA GLN A 145 -8.65 -21.49 -8.00
C GLN A 145 -9.96 -21.01 -7.38
N LEU A 146 -10.20 -19.70 -7.35
CA LEU A 146 -11.48 -19.18 -6.88
C LEU A 146 -12.64 -19.64 -7.77
N LYS A 147 -12.42 -19.72 -9.08
CA LYS A 147 -13.42 -20.22 -10.03
C LYS A 147 -13.69 -21.72 -9.80
N GLN A 148 -12.67 -22.54 -9.56
CA GLN A 148 -12.82 -23.94 -9.22
C GLN A 148 -13.57 -24.16 -7.90
N ALA A 149 -13.40 -23.27 -6.93
CA ALA A 149 -14.05 -23.32 -5.63
C ALA A 149 -15.46 -22.69 -5.61
N ASP A 150 -15.95 -22.15 -6.74
CA ASP A 150 -17.20 -21.39 -6.82
C ASP A 150 -17.20 -20.15 -5.88
N LEU A 151 -16.06 -19.44 -5.83
CA LEU A 151 -15.80 -18.28 -4.98
C LEU A 151 -15.26 -17.08 -5.74
N LEU A 152 -15.35 -17.05 -7.08
CA LEU A 152 -14.80 -15.95 -7.88
C LEU A 152 -15.52 -14.62 -7.60
N ASP A 153 -16.80 -14.67 -7.27
CA ASP A 153 -17.59 -13.53 -6.83
C ASP A 153 -17.14 -12.95 -5.47
N CYS A 154 -16.35 -13.71 -4.71
CA CYS A 154 -15.76 -13.30 -3.44
C CYS A 154 -14.49 -12.46 -3.61
N LEU A 155 -13.90 -12.41 -4.80
CA LEU A 155 -12.80 -11.49 -5.12
C LEU A 155 -13.36 -10.09 -5.31
N LYS A 156 -13.27 -9.27 -4.25
CA LYS A 156 -13.92 -7.96 -4.15
C LYS A 156 -12.99 -6.78 -4.42
N LEU A 157 -11.68 -6.95 -4.26
CA LEU A 157 -10.75 -5.85 -4.22
C LEU A 157 -9.47 -6.15 -5.00
N VAL A 158 -9.03 -5.17 -5.78
CA VAL A 158 -7.68 -5.15 -6.37
C VAL A 158 -6.89 -4.04 -5.72
N HIS A 159 -5.72 -4.38 -5.19
CA HIS A 159 -4.84 -3.46 -4.46
C HIS A 159 -3.48 -3.36 -5.12
N CYS A 160 -2.88 -2.16 -5.07
CA CYS A 160 -1.46 -1.96 -5.30
C CYS A 160 -0.85 -1.03 -4.25
N HIS A 161 0.47 -1.11 -4.10
CA HIS A 161 1.21 -0.15 -3.30
C HIS A 161 2.48 0.24 -4.04
N ILE A 162 2.57 1.51 -4.46
CA ILE A 162 3.63 2.03 -5.34
C ILE A 162 4.78 2.71 -4.58
N GLY A 163 4.71 2.74 -3.26
CA GLY A 163 5.75 3.31 -2.41
C GLY A 163 5.22 4.27 -1.36
N SER A 164 6.12 4.93 -0.67
CA SER A 164 5.82 5.92 0.37
C SER A 164 6.49 7.24 0.00
N GLN A 165 5.85 8.36 0.33
CA GLN A 165 6.35 9.70 0.02
C GLN A 165 6.59 9.87 -1.50
N LEU A 166 5.52 9.73 -2.27
CA LEU A 166 5.59 9.89 -3.74
C LEU A 166 5.75 11.38 -4.06
N GLN A 167 6.91 11.74 -4.59
CA GLN A 167 7.24 13.14 -4.89
C GLN A 167 6.69 13.60 -6.25
N ASP A 168 6.52 12.66 -7.20
CA ASP A 168 6.15 12.95 -8.58
C ASP A 168 4.79 12.36 -8.94
N ILE A 169 3.85 13.23 -9.31
CA ILE A 169 2.50 12.87 -9.71
C ILE A 169 2.46 11.94 -10.95
N ARG A 170 3.47 11.99 -11.82
CA ARG A 170 3.52 11.13 -13.03
C ARG A 170 3.50 9.65 -12.66
N ARG A 171 4.22 9.27 -11.61
CA ARG A 171 4.26 7.87 -11.15
C ARG A 171 2.92 7.39 -10.60
N VAL A 172 2.20 8.27 -9.92
CA VAL A 172 0.81 7.97 -9.48
C VAL A 172 -0.07 7.72 -10.70
N LYS A 173 0.03 8.56 -11.73
CA LYS A 173 -0.75 8.45 -12.97
C LYS A 173 -0.50 7.13 -13.69
N GLU A 174 0.75 6.74 -13.84
CA GLU A 174 1.15 5.48 -14.50
C GLU A 174 0.61 4.28 -13.74
N ALA A 175 0.88 4.20 -12.45
CA ALA A 175 0.46 3.10 -11.60
C ALA A 175 -1.07 2.93 -11.53
N VAL A 176 -1.80 4.03 -11.35
CA VAL A 176 -3.27 4.00 -11.29
C VAL A 176 -3.86 3.60 -12.65
N THR A 177 -3.26 4.01 -13.76
CA THR A 177 -3.68 3.61 -15.09
C THR A 177 -3.50 2.09 -15.30
N GLU A 178 -2.32 1.55 -14.95
CA GLU A 178 -2.04 0.12 -15.03
C GLU A 178 -3.00 -0.69 -14.14
N LEU A 179 -3.18 -0.25 -12.88
CA LEU A 179 -4.10 -0.91 -11.94
C LEU A 179 -5.54 -0.93 -12.46
N ALA A 180 -6.02 0.17 -13.07
CA ALA A 180 -7.36 0.23 -13.65
C ALA A 180 -7.52 -0.74 -14.85
N HIS A 181 -6.49 -0.94 -15.65
CA HIS A 181 -6.50 -1.96 -16.71
C HIS A 181 -6.61 -3.37 -16.13
N ILE A 182 -5.82 -3.69 -15.09
CA ILE A 182 -5.87 -4.99 -14.41
C ILE A 182 -7.25 -5.23 -13.82
N TYR A 183 -7.81 -4.22 -13.13
CA TYR A 183 -9.18 -4.28 -12.60
C TYR A 183 -10.19 -4.63 -13.69
N ALA A 184 -10.11 -3.94 -14.84
CA ALA A 184 -11.03 -4.17 -15.94
C ALA A 184 -10.95 -5.60 -16.51
N GLU A 185 -9.75 -6.15 -16.64
CA GLU A 185 -9.58 -7.52 -17.13
C GLU A 185 -10.09 -8.56 -16.11
N LEU A 186 -9.80 -8.39 -14.83
CA LEU A 186 -10.30 -9.27 -13.77
C LEU A 186 -11.84 -9.24 -13.67
N TYR A 187 -12.43 -8.05 -13.81
CA TYR A 187 -13.89 -7.90 -13.88
C TYR A 187 -14.50 -8.67 -15.05
N LYS A 188 -13.89 -8.58 -16.25
CA LYS A 188 -14.32 -9.33 -17.44
C LYS A 188 -14.17 -10.84 -17.30
N LEU A 189 -13.23 -11.30 -16.50
CA LEU A 189 -13.06 -12.73 -16.17
C LEU A 189 -14.17 -13.25 -15.23
N GLY A 190 -15.02 -12.35 -14.71
CA GLY A 190 -16.15 -12.68 -13.84
C GLY A 190 -15.88 -12.50 -12.35
N ALA A 191 -14.78 -11.85 -11.97
CA ALA A 191 -14.53 -11.52 -10.57
C ALA A 191 -15.59 -10.53 -10.04
N GLY A 192 -16.04 -10.73 -8.81
CA GLY A 192 -17.07 -9.92 -8.15
C GLY A 192 -16.56 -8.59 -7.61
N LEU A 193 -15.70 -7.90 -8.38
CA LEU A 193 -14.97 -6.72 -7.95
C LEU A 193 -15.90 -5.53 -7.64
N GLU A 194 -15.65 -4.91 -6.48
CA GLU A 194 -16.34 -3.71 -5.99
C GLU A 194 -15.37 -2.56 -5.70
N TYR A 195 -14.12 -2.89 -5.32
CA TYR A 195 -13.14 -1.93 -4.80
C TYR A 195 -11.87 -1.90 -5.64
N LEU A 196 -11.37 -0.70 -5.88
CA LEU A 196 -10.04 -0.44 -6.42
C LEU A 196 -9.23 0.32 -5.37
N ASP A 197 -8.32 -0.38 -4.72
CA ASP A 197 -7.47 0.18 -3.68
C ASP A 197 -6.11 0.58 -4.26
N ILE A 198 -5.90 1.88 -4.34
CA ILE A 198 -4.68 2.46 -4.90
C ILE A 198 -3.53 2.54 -3.88
N GLY A 199 -3.73 1.99 -2.69
CA GLY A 199 -2.76 1.98 -1.62
C GLY A 199 -2.51 3.37 -1.01
N GLY A 200 -1.35 3.49 -0.37
CA GLY A 200 -0.86 4.75 0.18
C GLY A 200 0.12 5.44 -0.76
N GLY A 201 0.99 6.26 -0.14
CA GLY A 201 2.08 6.92 -0.85
C GLY A 201 1.87 8.39 -1.12
N LEU A 202 0.68 8.94 -0.91
CA LEU A 202 0.44 10.38 -0.98
C LEU A 202 1.52 11.13 -0.20
N GLY A 203 2.28 12.01 -0.89
CA GLY A 203 3.40 12.74 -0.34
C GLY A 203 2.97 13.82 0.65
N VAL A 204 3.94 14.26 1.45
CA VAL A 204 3.83 15.43 2.33
C VAL A 204 4.97 16.37 1.98
N ASP A 205 4.65 17.63 1.84
CA ASP A 205 5.63 18.69 1.60
C ASP A 205 6.19 19.17 2.94
N TYR A 206 7.25 18.50 3.44
CA TYR A 206 7.83 18.79 4.75
C TYR A 206 8.68 20.06 4.76
N ASP A 207 9.28 20.43 3.64
CA ASP A 207 10.18 21.58 3.54
C ASP A 207 9.55 22.82 2.86
N GLY A 208 8.32 22.69 2.36
CA GLY A 208 7.58 23.76 1.71
C GLY A 208 8.04 24.10 0.29
N SER A 209 8.99 23.33 -0.28
CA SER A 209 9.59 23.65 -1.59
C SER A 209 8.68 23.33 -2.78
N ARG A 210 7.71 22.45 -2.62
CA ARG A 210 6.81 21.94 -3.68
C ARG A 210 7.56 21.40 -4.89
N THR A 211 8.60 20.63 -4.62
CA THR A 211 9.46 20.03 -5.63
C THR A 211 9.37 18.50 -5.58
N ASN A 212 10.04 17.83 -6.52
CA ASN A 212 10.20 16.38 -6.50
C ASN A 212 11.37 15.91 -5.61
N TYR A 213 11.76 16.70 -4.61
CA TYR A 213 12.79 16.35 -3.64
C TYR A 213 12.22 15.39 -2.58
N ASP A 214 13.10 14.62 -1.91
CA ASP A 214 12.72 13.55 -0.97
C ASP A 214 11.84 14.02 0.21
N SER A 215 11.98 15.29 0.61
CA SER A 215 11.20 15.93 1.68
C SER A 215 9.99 16.71 1.19
N SER A 216 9.66 16.63 -0.11
CA SER A 216 8.60 17.41 -0.73
C SER A 216 7.74 16.57 -1.69
N MET A 217 6.82 17.22 -2.39
CA MET A 217 6.04 16.69 -3.50
C MET A 217 5.70 17.80 -4.49
N ASN A 218 5.64 17.47 -5.78
CA ASN A 218 5.42 18.44 -6.87
C ASN A 218 3.94 18.59 -7.27
N TYR A 219 2.99 18.21 -6.42
CA TYR A 219 1.56 18.26 -6.71
C TYR A 219 0.75 18.63 -5.47
N THR A 220 -0.47 19.07 -5.70
CA THR A 220 -1.47 19.33 -4.65
C THR A 220 -2.39 18.14 -4.42
N LEU A 221 -3.09 18.12 -3.29
CA LEU A 221 -4.10 17.09 -3.00
C LEU A 221 -5.22 17.08 -4.06
N VAL A 222 -5.60 18.27 -4.58
CA VAL A 222 -6.64 18.41 -5.61
C VAL A 222 -6.17 17.81 -6.94
N GLU A 223 -4.92 18.06 -7.33
CA GLU A 223 -4.31 17.46 -8.52
C GLU A 223 -4.23 15.95 -8.40
N TYR A 224 -3.75 15.44 -7.24
CA TYR A 224 -3.71 14.00 -6.98
C TYR A 224 -5.09 13.36 -7.13
N ALA A 225 -6.11 13.89 -6.45
CA ALA A 225 -7.46 13.34 -6.50
C ALA A 225 -8.07 13.41 -7.92
N SER A 226 -7.86 14.54 -8.60
CA SER A 226 -8.36 14.74 -9.98
C SER A 226 -7.72 13.77 -10.96
N ASP A 227 -6.40 13.59 -10.88
CA ASP A 227 -5.66 12.68 -11.76
C ASP A 227 -6.03 11.22 -11.52
N VAL A 228 -6.14 10.80 -10.26
CA VAL A 228 -6.55 9.43 -9.88
C VAL A 228 -7.92 9.13 -10.47
N VAL A 229 -8.91 9.96 -10.16
CA VAL A 229 -10.30 9.75 -10.62
C VAL A 229 -10.40 9.78 -12.15
N TYR A 230 -9.73 10.74 -12.80
CA TYR A 230 -9.73 10.87 -14.25
C TYR A 230 -9.14 9.64 -14.96
N ARG A 231 -7.98 9.14 -14.46
CA ARG A 231 -7.31 7.97 -15.05
C ARG A 231 -8.15 6.71 -14.93
N ILE A 232 -8.70 6.45 -13.74
CA ILE A 232 -9.59 5.30 -13.53
C ILE A 232 -10.82 5.40 -14.43
N ALA A 233 -11.51 6.55 -14.45
CA ALA A 233 -12.69 6.76 -15.27
C ALA A 233 -12.43 6.51 -16.75
N ASN A 234 -11.36 7.08 -17.30
CA ASN A 234 -11.00 6.92 -18.71
C ASN A 234 -10.77 5.46 -19.11
N VAL A 235 -10.01 4.71 -18.30
CA VAL A 235 -9.74 3.29 -18.59
C VAL A 235 -11.05 2.50 -18.53
N LEU A 236 -11.83 2.66 -17.46
CA LEU A 236 -13.02 1.84 -17.24
C LEU A 236 -14.13 2.17 -18.23
N ASN A 237 -14.33 3.45 -18.58
CA ASN A 237 -15.26 3.87 -19.62
C ASN A 237 -14.89 3.28 -20.99
N SER A 238 -13.61 3.34 -21.37
CA SER A 238 -13.12 2.74 -22.62
C SER A 238 -13.32 1.23 -22.68
N ARG A 239 -13.24 0.57 -21.53
CA ARG A 239 -13.40 -0.88 -21.36
C ARG A 239 -14.85 -1.32 -21.12
N LYS A 240 -15.77 -0.38 -20.93
CA LYS A 240 -17.20 -0.60 -20.60
C LYS A 240 -17.35 -1.43 -19.30
N VAL A 241 -16.56 -1.09 -18.29
CA VAL A 241 -16.58 -1.70 -16.95
C VAL A 241 -17.15 -0.69 -15.95
N PRO A 242 -18.04 -1.11 -15.03
CA PRO A 242 -18.55 -0.23 -13.97
C PRO A 242 -17.43 0.35 -13.12
N HIS A 243 -17.63 1.58 -12.65
CA HIS A 243 -16.68 2.26 -11.78
C HIS A 243 -16.67 1.61 -10.39
N PRO A 244 -15.50 1.20 -9.85
CA PRO A 244 -15.37 0.70 -8.48
C PRO A 244 -15.52 1.82 -7.45
N GLU A 245 -15.75 1.46 -6.20
CA GLU A 245 -15.43 2.34 -5.09
C GLU A 245 -13.90 2.45 -4.99
N ILE A 246 -13.36 3.68 -5.04
CA ILE A 246 -11.91 3.92 -4.91
C ILE A 246 -11.55 3.93 -3.44
N ILE A 247 -10.54 3.15 -3.06
CA ILE A 247 -9.93 3.17 -1.72
C ILE A 247 -8.53 3.76 -1.80
N SER A 248 -8.12 4.53 -0.78
CA SER A 248 -6.73 4.89 -0.55
C SER A 248 -6.32 4.69 0.91
N GLU A 249 -5.04 4.37 1.11
CA GLU A 249 -4.41 4.08 2.42
C GLU A 249 -3.38 5.16 2.77
N SER A 250 -3.72 6.44 2.63
CA SER A 250 -2.81 7.59 2.72
C SER A 250 -2.49 7.99 4.17
N GLY A 251 -1.95 7.07 4.97
CA GLY A 251 -1.69 7.28 6.40
C GLY A 251 -0.71 8.41 6.70
N ARG A 252 0.40 8.50 5.95
CA ARG A 252 1.39 9.58 6.12
C ARG A 252 0.74 10.96 6.01
N ALA A 253 -0.03 11.20 4.95
CA ALA A 253 -0.67 12.50 4.72
C ALA A 253 -1.65 12.88 5.84
N MET A 254 -2.29 11.89 6.48
CA MET A 254 -3.22 12.12 7.60
C MET A 254 -2.50 12.36 8.93
N ALA A 255 -1.38 11.69 9.19
CA ALA A 255 -0.72 11.69 10.50
C ALA A 255 0.55 12.55 10.58
N ALA A 256 1.11 13.01 9.45
CA ALA A 256 2.40 13.71 9.43
C ALA A 256 2.42 14.99 10.26
N HIS A 257 1.33 15.71 10.32
CA HIS A 257 1.23 16.98 11.05
C HIS A 257 0.81 16.82 12.52
N HIS A 258 0.71 15.59 13.01
CA HIS A 258 0.32 15.29 14.39
C HIS A 258 1.31 15.84 15.43
N SER A 259 2.62 15.78 15.12
CA SER A 259 3.67 16.24 16.03
C SER A 259 4.90 16.74 15.28
N VAL A 260 5.65 17.63 15.91
CA VAL A 260 6.92 18.17 15.41
C VAL A 260 7.98 17.98 16.49
N LEU A 261 9.14 17.44 16.09
CA LEU A 261 10.31 17.34 16.96
C LEU A 261 11.25 18.51 16.65
N VAL A 262 11.54 19.33 17.65
CA VAL A 262 12.51 20.44 17.55
C VAL A 262 13.71 20.10 18.43
N PHE A 263 14.91 20.15 17.88
CA PHE A 263 16.16 19.88 18.61
C PHE A 263 17.31 20.71 18.06
N ASN A 264 18.33 20.93 18.90
CA ASN A 264 19.55 21.61 18.49
C ASN A 264 20.58 20.61 17.96
N VAL A 265 21.39 21.05 17.00
CA VAL A 265 22.56 20.29 16.58
C VAL A 265 23.61 20.39 17.68
N LEU A 266 23.95 19.26 18.32
CA LEU A 266 24.94 19.21 19.40
C LEU A 266 26.37 19.03 18.89
N GLY A 267 26.54 18.54 17.66
CA GLY A 267 27.83 18.33 17.05
C GLY A 267 27.70 17.76 15.64
N ALA A 268 28.74 17.89 14.85
CA ALA A 268 28.88 17.28 13.55
C ALA A 268 30.19 16.49 13.48
N SER A 269 30.15 15.32 12.84
CA SER A 269 31.37 14.57 12.49
C SER A 269 31.79 14.99 11.08
N VAL A 270 32.96 15.60 10.98
CA VAL A 270 33.50 16.06 9.71
C VAL A 270 34.75 15.25 9.40
N LEU A 271 34.74 14.53 8.29
CA LEU A 271 35.84 13.66 7.86
C LEU A 271 36.98 14.47 7.16
N ASP A 272 36.70 15.70 6.70
CA ASP A 272 37.62 16.48 5.89
C ASP A 272 38.67 17.28 6.67
N GLN A 273 38.75 17.16 7.99
CA GLN A 273 39.68 17.94 8.80
C GLN A 273 41.08 17.34 8.89
N PHE A 274 41.28 16.15 8.41
CA PHE A 274 42.61 15.53 8.37
C PHE A 274 43.17 15.61 6.96
N LYS A 275 43.94 16.68 6.68
CA LYS A 275 44.86 16.65 5.56
C LYS A 275 45.92 15.62 5.88
N VAL A 276 45.78 14.43 5.32
CA VAL A 276 46.90 13.50 5.25
C VAL A 276 47.92 14.17 4.33
N ASP A 277 49.10 14.49 4.85
CA ASP A 277 50.26 14.88 4.04
C ASP A 277 50.48 13.72 3.05
N ALA A 278 50.19 13.96 1.80
CA ALA A 278 50.18 12.97 0.74
C ALA A 278 51.61 12.67 0.22
N THR A 279 52.58 12.67 1.08
CA THR A 279 53.87 12.00 0.82
C THR A 279 53.82 10.63 1.47
N PRO A 280 53.41 9.61 0.73
CA PRO A 280 53.52 8.25 1.30
C PRO A 280 55.01 7.97 1.57
N PRO A 281 55.34 7.42 2.76
CA PRO A 281 56.65 6.82 2.90
C PRO A 281 56.78 5.78 1.79
N GLU A 282 57.95 5.63 1.20
CA GLU A 282 58.29 4.57 0.25
C GLU A 282 58.11 3.19 0.96
N VAL A 283 56.88 2.77 1.07
CA VAL A 283 56.54 1.41 1.49
C VAL A 283 56.10 0.69 0.22
N GLU A 284 56.88 -0.28 -0.20
CA GLU A 284 56.47 -1.24 -1.23
C GLU A 284 55.20 -1.95 -0.74
N LEU A 285 54.03 -1.42 -1.12
CA LEU A 285 52.74 -2.13 -0.87
C LEU A 285 52.65 -3.31 -1.82
N PRO A 286 52.17 -4.46 -1.35
CA PRO A 286 51.85 -5.59 -2.23
C PRO A 286 50.93 -5.15 -3.38
N GLN A 287 51.20 -5.64 -4.60
CA GLN A 287 50.48 -5.26 -5.82
C GLN A 287 48.93 -5.13 -5.72
N PRO A 288 48.22 -5.96 -4.93
CA PRO A 288 46.76 -5.79 -4.74
C PRO A 288 46.34 -4.50 -4.06
N CYS A 289 47.19 -3.91 -3.21
CA CYS A 289 46.89 -2.64 -2.52
C CYS A 289 47.06 -1.42 -3.43
N LEU A 290 47.90 -1.50 -4.46
CA LEU A 290 48.12 -0.39 -5.42
C LEU A 290 46.94 -0.25 -6.39
N LEU A 291 46.23 -1.32 -6.69
CA LEU A 291 45.06 -1.28 -7.59
C LEU A 291 43.84 -0.58 -6.98
N TYR A 292 43.74 -0.51 -5.64
CA TYR A 292 42.64 0.16 -4.96
C TYR A 292 42.89 1.65 -4.62
N THR A 293 44.13 2.12 -4.78
CA THR A 293 44.50 3.52 -4.44
C THR A 293 44.79 4.37 -5.66
N SER A 294 44.79 3.82 -6.89
CA SER A 294 45.07 4.56 -8.12
C SER A 294 43.84 5.17 -8.78
N ASP A 295 42.62 4.87 -8.30
CA ASP A 295 41.36 5.37 -8.86
C ASP A 295 40.53 6.20 -7.85
N ALA A 296 41.15 6.78 -6.82
CA ALA A 296 40.51 7.65 -5.85
C ALA A 296 40.84 9.12 -6.07
#